data_f0d875027e5277b179e24178d4fb0746
#
_entry.id   f0d875027e5277b179e24178d4fb0746
#
_cell.length_a   1.000
_cell.length_b   1.000
_cell.length_c   1.000
_cell.angle_alpha   90.00
_cell.angle_beta   90.00
_cell.angle_gamma   90.00
#
_symmetry.space_group_name_H-M   'P 1'
#
loop_
_entity.id
_entity.type
_entity.pdbx_description
1 polymer ?
#
loop_
_entity_poly.entity_id
_entity_poly.type
_entity_poly.pdbx_seq_one_letter_code
_entity_poly.pdbx_strand_id
1 'polypeptide(L)'
;MDSLKKSKSGLEKTKNTLEGEMADMSAELKAAMASKQENERRRKQLESQNAELSMKMSEAEKSHGENQDKYSKILTELEAMATALSEAENKASISTRNQEGLTSQLAEATGLFEDETRQKLQLQSKLKALEKEKEVMAEQLEEEEEGKTFGICKKN
;
A
#
# COMPACT_ATOMS: atom_id res chain seq x y z
N MET A 1 25.59 -107.41 29.77
CA MET A 1 24.29 -106.86 30.01
C MET A 1 24.33 -105.41 30.58
N ASP A 2 25.24 -105.05 31.48
CA ASP A 2 25.36 -103.71 32.04
C ASP A 2 25.79 -102.66 31.02
N SER A 3 26.62 -103.03 30.05
CA SER A 3 27.05 -102.13 28.98
C SER A 3 25.91 -101.68 28.04
N LEU A 4 24.99 -102.62 27.75
CA LEU A 4 23.78 -102.29 26.95
C LEU A 4 22.80 -101.42 27.67
N LYS A 5 22.63 -101.61 29.01
CA LYS A 5 21.81 -100.73 29.82
C LYS A 5 22.34 -99.28 29.92
N LYS A 6 23.65 -99.12 30.06
CA LYS A 6 24.32 -97.80 30.03
C LYS A 6 24.19 -97.14 28.68
N SER A 7 24.34 -97.82 27.59
CA SER A 7 24.16 -97.32 26.25
C SER A 7 22.73 -96.91 25.97
N LYS A 8 21.76 -97.68 26.42
CA LYS A 8 20.34 -97.33 26.32
C LYS A 8 20.00 -96.04 27.11
N SER A 9 20.51 -95.97 28.37
CA SER A 9 20.30 -94.75 29.19
C SER A 9 20.94 -93.51 28.59
N GLY A 10 22.15 -93.69 28.02
CA GLY A 10 22.81 -92.58 27.32
C GLY A 10 22.06 -92.12 26.08
N LEU A 11 21.53 -93.05 25.30
CA LEU A 11 20.70 -92.72 24.13
C LEU A 11 19.35 -92.05 24.48
N GLU A 12 18.71 -92.50 25.57
CA GLU A 12 17.48 -91.83 26.05
C GLU A 12 17.73 -90.41 26.51
N LYS A 13 18.84 -90.16 27.22
CA LYS A 13 19.23 -88.79 27.59
C LYS A 13 19.47 -87.91 26.38
N THR A 14 20.23 -88.41 25.39
CA THR A 14 20.48 -87.74 24.15
C THR A 14 19.17 -87.39 23.40
N LYS A 15 18.28 -88.40 23.31
CA LYS A 15 16.98 -88.26 22.69
C LYS A 15 16.16 -87.16 23.38
N ASN A 16 16.08 -87.15 24.70
CA ASN A 16 15.37 -86.20 25.47
C ASN A 16 15.93 -84.73 25.30
N THR A 17 17.28 -84.62 25.26
CA THR A 17 17.96 -83.37 25.01
C THR A 17 17.65 -82.88 23.62
N LEU A 18 17.69 -83.69 22.59
CA LEU A 18 17.37 -83.35 21.21
C LEU A 18 15.90 -82.95 21.04
N GLU A 19 14.97 -83.64 21.69
CA GLU A 19 13.56 -83.29 21.71
C GLU A 19 13.33 -81.92 22.34
N GLY A 20 14.02 -81.62 23.44
CA GLY A 20 14.02 -80.34 24.08
C GLY A 20 14.52 -79.17 23.17
N GLU A 21 15.66 -79.39 22.52
CA GLU A 21 16.26 -78.47 21.56
C GLU A 21 15.32 -78.25 20.36
N MET A 22 14.70 -79.32 19.83
CA MET A 22 13.73 -79.19 18.74
C MET A 22 12.52 -78.38 19.17
N ALA A 23 12.03 -78.60 20.38
CA ALA A 23 10.92 -77.80 20.89
C ALA A 23 11.26 -76.31 21.05
N ASP A 24 12.46 -76.02 21.54
CA ASP A 24 12.94 -74.60 21.68
C ASP A 24 13.14 -73.96 20.31
N MET A 25 13.76 -74.67 19.37
CA MET A 25 13.93 -74.18 18.00
C MET A 25 12.59 -73.93 17.29
N SER A 26 11.59 -74.79 17.49
CA SER A 26 10.26 -74.67 16.95
C SER A 26 9.57 -73.41 17.53
N ALA A 27 9.71 -73.13 18.84
CA ALA A 27 9.19 -71.94 19.49
C ALA A 27 9.88 -70.68 18.99
N GLU A 28 11.21 -70.72 18.84
CA GLU A 28 11.95 -69.56 18.28
C GLU A 28 11.54 -69.27 16.83
N LEU A 29 11.37 -70.36 16.02
CA LEU A 29 10.89 -70.17 14.64
C LEU A 29 9.52 -69.52 14.56
N LYS A 30 8.56 -69.96 15.39
CA LYS A 30 7.23 -69.35 15.46
C LYS A 30 7.32 -67.92 15.87
N ALA A 31 8.13 -67.58 16.86
CA ALA A 31 8.32 -66.18 17.31
C ALA A 31 8.94 -65.32 16.19
N ALA A 32 9.95 -65.85 15.48
CA ALA A 32 10.58 -65.18 14.36
C ALA A 32 9.61 -64.93 13.21
N MET A 33 8.75 -65.91 12.88
CA MET A 33 7.72 -65.75 11.85
C MET A 33 6.66 -64.70 12.22
N ALA A 34 6.22 -64.68 13.48
CA ALA A 34 5.30 -63.67 13.97
C ALA A 34 5.92 -62.27 13.91
N SER A 35 7.18 -62.15 14.31
CA SER A 35 7.94 -60.89 14.23
C SER A 35 8.09 -60.42 12.77
N LYS A 36 8.40 -61.35 11.87
CA LYS A 36 8.48 -61.03 10.43
C LYS A 36 7.18 -60.50 9.88
N GLN A 37 6.03 -61.12 10.21
CA GLN A 37 4.73 -60.66 9.78
C GLN A 37 4.41 -59.24 10.32
N GLU A 38 4.69 -58.99 11.58
CA GLU A 38 4.48 -57.68 12.20
C GLU A 38 5.39 -56.63 11.56
N ASN A 39 6.63 -56.95 11.29
CA ASN A 39 7.57 -56.06 10.62
C ASN A 39 7.12 -55.75 9.19
N GLU A 40 6.61 -56.71 8.44
CA GLU A 40 6.03 -56.48 7.11
C GLU A 40 4.79 -55.59 7.16
N ARG A 41 3.92 -55.81 8.14
CA ARG A 41 2.74 -54.94 8.34
C ARG A 41 3.17 -53.53 8.64
N ARG A 42 4.14 -53.31 9.52
CA ARG A 42 4.67 -51.98 9.83
C ARG A 42 5.34 -51.32 8.62
N ARG A 43 6.12 -52.09 7.88
CA ARG A 43 6.77 -51.63 6.65
C ARG A 43 5.76 -51.07 5.66
N LYS A 44 4.68 -51.83 5.37
CA LYS A 44 3.62 -51.40 4.46
C LYS A 44 2.92 -50.16 4.98
N GLN A 45 2.66 -50.08 6.29
CA GLN A 45 2.04 -48.93 6.92
C GLN A 45 2.92 -47.67 6.80
N LEU A 46 4.24 -47.83 7.07
CA LEU A 46 5.19 -46.72 6.94
C LEU A 46 5.40 -46.29 5.48
N GLU A 47 5.40 -47.24 4.53
CA GLU A 47 5.43 -46.91 3.11
C GLU A 47 4.23 -46.08 2.67
N SER A 48 3.02 -46.45 3.14
CA SER A 48 1.81 -45.69 2.87
C SER A 48 1.86 -44.27 3.49
N GLN A 49 2.31 -44.19 4.74
CA GLN A 49 2.47 -42.88 5.41
C GLN A 49 3.50 -42.00 4.71
N ASN A 50 4.61 -42.62 4.28
CA ASN A 50 5.67 -41.90 3.57
C ASN A 50 5.19 -41.37 2.21
N ALA A 51 4.40 -42.16 1.48
CA ALA A 51 3.78 -41.73 0.24
C ALA A 51 2.82 -40.56 0.48
N GLU A 52 1.99 -40.65 1.52
CA GLU A 52 1.07 -39.56 1.89
C GLU A 52 1.79 -38.26 2.28
N LEU A 53 2.85 -38.40 3.10
CA LEU A 53 3.68 -37.25 3.49
C LEU A 53 4.39 -36.62 2.31
N SER A 54 4.89 -37.43 1.37
CA SER A 54 5.52 -36.95 0.14
C SER A 54 4.55 -36.15 -0.71
N MET A 55 3.31 -36.61 -0.85
CA MET A 55 2.27 -35.86 -1.56
C MET A 55 1.96 -34.53 -0.87
N LYS A 56 1.77 -34.55 0.46
CA LYS A 56 1.51 -33.33 1.23
C LYS A 56 2.66 -32.32 1.12
N MET A 57 3.90 -32.82 1.14
CA MET A 57 5.09 -31.98 0.96
C MET A 57 5.11 -31.32 -0.42
N SER A 58 4.82 -32.08 -1.47
CA SER A 58 4.72 -31.55 -2.84
C SER A 58 3.65 -30.49 -2.99
N GLU A 59 2.46 -30.72 -2.40
CA GLU A 59 1.39 -29.73 -2.38
C GLU A 59 1.77 -28.45 -1.61
N ALA A 60 2.43 -28.61 -0.46
CA ALA A 60 2.91 -27.49 0.33
C ALA A 60 3.98 -26.68 -0.41
N GLU A 61 4.93 -27.34 -1.10
CA GLU A 61 5.94 -26.69 -1.92
C GLU A 61 5.31 -25.89 -3.06
N LYS A 62 4.32 -26.47 -3.74
CA LYS A 62 3.57 -25.79 -4.80
C LYS A 62 2.84 -24.55 -4.26
N SER A 63 2.14 -24.70 -3.13
CA SER A 63 1.44 -23.60 -2.47
C SER A 63 2.40 -22.49 -2.02
N HIS A 64 3.56 -22.88 -1.49
CA HIS A 64 4.61 -21.94 -1.11
C HIS A 64 5.13 -21.16 -2.31
N GLY A 65 5.39 -21.82 -3.44
CA GLY A 65 5.80 -21.17 -4.68
C GLY A 65 4.77 -20.17 -5.19
N GLU A 66 3.51 -20.56 -5.21
CA GLU A 66 2.40 -19.67 -5.60
C GLU A 66 2.29 -18.44 -4.68
N ASN A 67 2.43 -18.63 -3.39
CA ASN A 67 2.39 -17.54 -2.42
C ASN A 67 3.60 -16.61 -2.57
N GLN A 68 4.77 -17.16 -2.86
CA GLN A 68 5.98 -16.36 -3.11
C GLN A 68 5.83 -15.48 -4.36
N ASP A 69 5.24 -16.03 -5.43
CA ASP A 69 4.94 -15.27 -6.64
C ASP A 69 3.94 -14.14 -6.38
N LYS A 70 2.87 -14.43 -5.62
CA LYS A 70 1.90 -13.41 -5.21
C LYS A 70 2.54 -12.33 -4.37
N TYR A 71 3.40 -12.71 -3.43
CA TYR A 71 4.12 -11.76 -2.59
C TYR A 71 5.02 -10.83 -3.41
N SER A 72 5.77 -11.40 -4.39
CA SER A 72 6.60 -10.60 -5.29
C SER A 72 5.80 -9.60 -6.11
N LYS A 73 4.63 -10.01 -6.62
CA LYS A 73 3.72 -9.11 -7.35
C LYS A 73 3.21 -7.98 -6.46
N ILE A 74 2.79 -8.30 -5.24
CA ILE A 74 2.30 -7.31 -4.27
C ILE A 74 3.40 -6.30 -3.92
N LEU A 75 4.65 -6.75 -3.74
CA LEU A 75 5.78 -5.84 -3.50
C LEU A 75 6.00 -4.88 -4.67
N THR A 76 5.94 -5.39 -5.91
CA THR A 76 6.09 -4.56 -7.11
C THR A 76 4.97 -3.52 -7.20
N GLU A 77 3.73 -3.92 -6.94
CA GLU A 77 2.58 -3.02 -6.91
C GLU A 77 2.73 -1.97 -5.81
N LEU A 78 3.19 -2.37 -4.63
CA LEU A 78 3.42 -1.46 -3.50
C LEU A 78 4.47 -0.39 -3.84
N GLU A 79 5.57 -0.78 -4.47
CA GLU A 79 6.61 0.16 -4.94
C GLU A 79 6.06 1.13 -5.98
N ALA A 80 5.27 0.64 -6.93
CA ALA A 80 4.63 1.48 -7.94
C ALA A 80 3.66 2.47 -7.31
N MET A 81 2.86 2.03 -6.34
CA MET A 81 1.94 2.90 -5.60
C MET A 81 2.68 3.95 -4.77
N ALA A 82 3.78 3.58 -4.11
CA ALA A 82 4.61 4.51 -3.34
C ALA A 82 5.21 5.60 -4.24
N THR A 83 5.68 5.23 -5.43
CA THR A 83 6.19 6.17 -6.44
C THR A 83 5.09 7.11 -6.91
N ALA A 84 3.91 6.57 -7.25
CA ALA A 84 2.76 7.36 -7.69
C ALA A 84 2.28 8.33 -6.59
N LEU A 85 2.29 7.91 -5.33
CA LEU A 85 1.95 8.75 -4.20
C LEU A 85 2.94 9.92 -4.07
N SER A 86 4.25 9.65 -4.14
CA SER A 86 5.28 10.67 -4.08
C SER A 86 5.14 11.70 -5.21
N GLU A 87 4.86 11.25 -6.43
CA GLU A 87 4.60 12.14 -7.56
C GLU A 87 3.36 13.00 -7.36
N ALA A 88 2.27 12.40 -6.84
CA ALA A 88 1.04 13.11 -6.55
C ALA A 88 1.24 14.19 -5.46
N GLU A 89 2.00 13.86 -4.41
CA GLU A 89 2.35 14.81 -3.34
C GLU A 89 3.18 15.99 -3.88
N ASN A 90 4.15 15.72 -4.76
CA ASN A 90 4.94 16.76 -5.41
C ASN A 90 4.06 17.67 -6.29
N LYS A 91 3.16 17.11 -7.08
CA LYS A 91 2.21 17.87 -7.90
C LYS A 91 1.29 18.71 -7.04
N ALA A 92 0.77 18.15 -5.94
CA ALA A 92 -0.07 18.89 -4.99
C ALA A 92 0.68 20.05 -4.35
N SER A 93 1.94 19.86 -3.98
CA SER A 93 2.79 20.93 -3.42
C SER A 93 3.01 22.06 -4.42
N ILE A 94 3.33 21.73 -5.68
CA ILE A 94 3.48 22.72 -6.76
C ILE A 94 2.17 23.47 -6.99
N SER A 95 1.05 22.76 -7.04
CA SER A 95 -0.28 23.37 -7.21
C SER A 95 -0.62 24.34 -6.09
N THR A 96 -0.33 23.98 -4.85
CA THR A 96 -0.52 24.85 -3.68
C THR A 96 0.30 26.13 -3.78
N ARG A 97 1.57 26.03 -4.17
CA ARG A 97 2.45 27.21 -4.38
C ARG A 97 1.90 28.12 -5.48
N ASN A 98 1.46 27.53 -6.59
CA ASN A 98 0.87 28.27 -7.69
C ASN A 98 -0.41 28.99 -7.24
N GLN A 99 -1.25 28.33 -6.47
CA GLN A 99 -2.47 28.91 -5.92
C GLN A 99 -2.15 30.09 -4.99
N GLU A 100 -1.18 29.97 -4.12
CA GLU A 100 -0.73 31.04 -3.23
C GLU A 100 -0.20 32.22 -4.04
N GLY A 101 0.61 31.95 -5.07
CA GLY A 101 1.12 32.99 -5.98
C GLY A 101 0.00 33.73 -6.72
N LEU A 102 -0.98 33.00 -7.25
CA LEU A 102 -2.14 33.59 -7.94
C LEU A 102 -3.01 34.40 -6.98
N THR A 103 -3.22 33.94 -5.77
CA THR A 103 -3.97 34.65 -4.73
C THR A 103 -3.28 35.96 -4.39
N SER A 104 -1.95 35.95 -4.27
CA SER A 104 -1.16 37.18 -4.04
C SER A 104 -1.30 38.17 -5.19
N GLN A 105 -1.15 37.70 -6.43
CA GLN A 105 -1.30 38.53 -7.63
C GLN A 105 -2.71 39.14 -7.72
N LEU A 106 -3.73 38.34 -7.39
CA LEU A 106 -5.11 38.81 -7.37
C LEU A 106 -5.31 39.91 -6.33
N ALA A 107 -4.74 39.74 -5.13
CA ALA A 107 -4.82 40.79 -4.08
C ALA A 107 -4.13 42.08 -4.52
N GLU A 108 -2.96 42.00 -5.16
CA GLU A 108 -2.28 43.18 -5.70
C GLU A 108 -3.11 43.88 -6.79
N ALA A 109 -3.61 43.11 -7.74
CA ALA A 109 -4.46 43.65 -8.82
C ALA A 109 -5.74 44.29 -8.28
N THR A 110 -6.37 43.70 -7.28
CA THR A 110 -7.54 44.25 -6.60
C THR A 110 -7.21 45.57 -5.91
N GLY A 111 -6.08 45.62 -5.21
CA GLY A 111 -5.60 46.85 -4.56
C GLY A 111 -5.34 47.99 -5.56
N LEU A 112 -4.69 47.70 -6.67
CA LEU A 112 -4.45 48.66 -7.75
C LEU A 112 -5.78 49.15 -8.38
N PHE A 113 -6.71 48.26 -8.60
CA PHE A 113 -8.03 48.61 -9.12
C PHE A 113 -8.80 49.52 -8.17
N GLU A 114 -8.77 49.26 -6.89
CA GLU A 114 -9.39 50.12 -5.88
C GLU A 114 -8.78 51.50 -5.83
N ASP A 115 -7.43 51.58 -5.92
CA ASP A 115 -6.71 52.86 -5.93
C ASP A 115 -7.06 53.68 -7.20
N GLU A 116 -7.07 53.05 -8.35
CA GLU A 116 -7.46 53.71 -9.60
C GLU A 116 -8.90 54.18 -9.56
N THR A 117 -9.80 53.41 -9.02
CA THR A 117 -11.20 53.77 -8.83
C THR A 117 -11.33 55.01 -7.93
N ARG A 118 -10.57 55.03 -6.84
CA ARG A 118 -10.53 56.19 -5.92
C ARG A 118 -10.03 57.45 -6.62
N GLN A 119 -8.92 57.33 -7.36
CA GLN A 119 -8.35 58.42 -8.14
C GLN A 119 -9.35 58.95 -9.18
N LYS A 120 -10.02 58.05 -9.88
CA LYS A 120 -11.07 58.40 -10.85
C LYS A 120 -12.20 59.23 -10.20
N LEU A 121 -12.68 58.79 -9.04
CA LEU A 121 -13.72 59.52 -8.31
C LEU A 121 -13.24 60.89 -7.87
N GLN A 122 -11.99 61.02 -7.41
CA GLN A 122 -11.40 62.32 -7.05
C GLN A 122 -11.30 63.26 -8.26
N LEU A 123 -10.85 62.74 -9.41
CA LEU A 123 -10.76 63.52 -10.65
C LEU A 123 -12.13 63.94 -11.16
N GLN A 124 -13.14 63.10 -11.10
CA GLN A 124 -14.51 63.43 -11.44
C GLN A 124 -15.07 64.57 -10.55
N SER A 125 -14.79 64.50 -9.24
CA SER A 125 -15.18 65.55 -8.29
C SER A 125 -14.51 66.88 -8.61
N LYS A 126 -13.17 66.84 -8.90
CA LYS A 126 -12.43 68.06 -9.32
C LYS A 126 -12.96 68.63 -10.63
N LEU A 127 -13.30 67.81 -11.59
CA LEU A 127 -13.86 68.24 -12.86
C LEU A 127 -15.17 68.93 -12.68
N LYS A 128 -16.07 68.41 -11.87
CA LYS A 128 -17.36 69.03 -11.54
C LYS A 128 -17.15 70.37 -10.86
N ALA A 129 -16.23 70.52 -9.93
CA ALA A 129 -15.91 71.76 -9.26
C ALA A 129 -15.38 72.79 -10.24
N LEU A 130 -14.49 72.45 -11.16
CA LEU A 130 -13.97 73.33 -12.20
C LEU A 130 -15.03 73.75 -13.21
N GLU A 131 -15.94 72.89 -13.59
CA GLU A 131 -17.06 73.20 -14.44
C GLU A 131 -17.97 74.26 -13.80
N LYS A 132 -18.27 74.14 -12.49
CA LYS A 132 -19.01 75.14 -11.73
C LYS A 132 -18.29 76.48 -11.66
N GLU A 133 -16.98 76.50 -11.37
CA GLU A 133 -16.17 77.67 -11.37
C GLU A 133 -16.21 78.40 -12.73
N LYS A 134 -16.10 77.61 -13.80
CA LYS A 134 -16.19 78.09 -15.17
C LYS A 134 -17.53 78.76 -15.45
N GLU A 135 -18.64 78.13 -15.05
CA GLU A 135 -19.97 78.68 -15.20
C GLU A 135 -20.12 80.02 -14.42
N VAL A 136 -19.63 80.06 -13.16
CA VAL A 136 -19.66 81.25 -12.33
C VAL A 136 -18.83 82.37 -12.97
N MET A 137 -17.64 82.11 -13.47
CA MET A 137 -16.82 83.09 -14.18
C MET A 137 -17.48 83.60 -15.45
N ALA A 138 -18.15 82.74 -16.22
CA ALA A 138 -18.86 83.14 -17.43
C ALA A 138 -20.04 84.06 -17.09
N GLU A 139 -20.79 83.75 -16.04
CA GLU A 139 -21.85 84.58 -15.55
C GLU A 139 -21.32 85.95 -15.08
N GLN A 140 -20.23 85.98 -14.33
CA GLN A 140 -19.60 87.19 -13.90
C GLN A 140 -19.11 88.06 -15.07
N LEU A 141 -18.57 87.45 -16.11
CA LEU A 141 -18.09 88.10 -17.31
C LEU A 141 -19.27 88.73 -18.07
N GLU A 142 -20.38 88.04 -18.22
CA GLU A 142 -21.59 88.51 -18.82
C GLU A 142 -22.16 89.77 -18.06
N GLU A 143 -22.20 89.65 -16.71
CA GLU A 143 -22.63 90.75 -15.85
C GLU A 143 -21.71 91.99 -16.01
N GLU A 144 -20.39 91.81 -16.08
CA GLU A 144 -19.46 92.91 -16.30
C GLU A 144 -19.62 93.56 -17.69
N GLU A 145 -19.78 92.69 -18.73
CA GLU A 145 -20.07 93.20 -20.09
C GLU A 145 -21.38 93.97 -20.18
N GLU A 146 -22.43 93.43 -19.60
CA GLU A 146 -23.73 94.14 -19.49
C GLU A 146 -23.58 95.43 -18.71
N GLY A 147 -22.83 95.40 -17.61
CA GLY A 147 -22.56 96.61 -16.82
C GLY A 147 -21.75 97.66 -17.59
N LYS A 148 -20.73 97.25 -18.35
CA LYS A 148 -19.99 98.18 -19.24
C LYS A 148 -20.84 98.72 -20.38
N THR A 149 -21.62 97.87 -21.02
CA THR A 149 -22.54 98.29 -22.08
C THR A 149 -23.60 99.28 -21.55
N PHE A 150 -24.16 99.01 -20.38
CA PHE A 150 -25.08 99.83 -19.69
C PHE A 150 -24.44 101.20 -19.27
N GLY A 151 -23.17 101.11 -18.77
CA GLY A 151 -22.43 102.32 -18.44
C GLY A 151 -22.07 103.18 -19.64
N ILE A 152 -21.77 102.59 -20.78
CA ILE A 152 -21.52 103.33 -22.06
C ILE A 152 -22.83 103.95 -22.56
N CYS A 153 -23.95 103.25 -22.49
CA CYS A 153 -25.25 103.81 -22.87
C CYS A 153 -25.69 104.99 -21.98
N LYS A 154 -25.38 104.99 -20.69
CA LYS A 154 -25.69 106.10 -19.77
C LYS A 154 -24.80 107.32 -19.99
N LYS A 155 -23.60 107.22 -20.53
CA LYS A 155 -22.68 108.31 -20.77
C LYS A 155 -23.01 109.08 -22.08
N ASN A 156 -23.80 108.51 -22.92
CA ASN A 156 -24.29 109.11 -24.12
C ASN A 156 -25.68 109.69 -23.86
#